data_bb598c2a797d2245302b4cd060d24ec5
#
_entry.id   bb598c2a797d2245302b4cd060d24ec5
#
_cell.length_a   1.000
_cell.length_b   1.000
_cell.length_c   1.000
_cell.angle_alpha   90.00
_cell.angle_beta   90.00
_cell.angle_gamma   90.00
#
_symmetry.space_group_name_H-M   'P 1'
#
loop_
_entity.id
_entity.type
_entity.pdbx_description
1 polymer ?
#
loop_
_entity_poly.entity_id
_entity_poly.type
_entity_poly.pdbx_seq_one_letter_code
_entity_poly.pdbx_strand_id
1 'polypeptide(L)'
;PKKEDEYKSIGIFKQVGNKITGTFLTETGDYRYLGGSVQNNNMTMSCFDGAHAFLFFANSGKKTGKADSLEGKVFYGTSGSEDWVAVRNEKFKLKDPEGITTLKNPNEKVSFSFPNLEKQTVTLNDAKFNDKVVVIQIMGSWCPNCMDESAYLAGVYKKFNAKGLEVVALAYERTDDFEKSQKNLTRLKTRYKIDYEILITGLTGKAKASESLSFLNSVSAFPTTIILDRKHNVKSIYTGFSGPATGKEYENYKAKTESLLTQLLLKKN
;
A
#
# COMPACT_ATOMS: atom_id res chain seq x y z
N PRO A 1 -30.49 10.18 1.88
CA PRO A 1 -29.35 9.30 1.73
C PRO A 1 -28.23 9.81 2.61
N LYS A 2 -27.71 8.98 3.50
CA LYS A 2 -26.64 9.34 4.41
C LYS A 2 -25.35 9.51 3.58
N LYS A 3 -24.66 10.65 3.72
CA LYS A 3 -23.35 10.97 3.15
C LYS A 3 -22.19 10.15 3.74
N GLU A 4 -22.44 8.93 4.24
CA GLU A 4 -21.44 8.14 4.97
C GLU A 4 -20.46 7.36 4.08
N ASP A 5 -20.64 7.36 2.74
CA ASP A 5 -19.84 6.57 1.79
C ASP A 5 -19.04 7.42 0.78
N GLU A 6 -18.71 8.67 1.10
CA GLU A 6 -17.84 9.46 0.22
C GLU A 6 -16.39 8.94 0.29
N TYR A 7 -15.94 8.27 -0.77
CA TYR A 7 -14.56 7.86 -0.94
C TYR A 7 -13.69 9.07 -1.27
N LYS A 8 -12.95 9.55 -0.28
CA LYS A 8 -12.12 10.76 -0.40
C LYS A 8 -10.79 10.45 -1.08
N SER A 9 -10.39 11.30 -2.03
CA SER A 9 -9.13 11.20 -2.73
C SER A 9 -8.54 12.58 -3.08
N ILE A 10 -7.24 12.60 -3.38
CA ILE A 10 -6.53 13.79 -3.87
C ILE A 10 -6.08 13.49 -5.30
N GLY A 11 -6.58 14.24 -6.29
CA GLY A 11 -6.09 14.20 -7.65
C GLY A 11 -4.76 14.95 -7.77
N ILE A 12 -3.72 14.27 -8.23
CA ILE A 12 -2.38 14.83 -8.48
C ILE A 12 -2.14 14.74 -9.98
N PHE A 13 -2.24 15.86 -10.70
CA PHE A 13 -2.18 15.86 -12.17
C PHE A 13 -1.15 16.86 -12.69
N LYS A 14 -0.51 16.48 -13.81
CA LYS A 14 0.34 17.35 -14.62
C LYS A 14 -0.17 17.37 -16.04
N GLN A 15 -0.45 18.57 -16.55
CA GLN A 15 -0.89 18.78 -17.93
C GLN A 15 0.21 19.49 -18.74
N VAL A 16 0.46 19.00 -19.96
CA VAL A 16 1.35 19.64 -20.94
C VAL A 16 0.64 19.62 -22.30
N GLY A 17 0.19 20.78 -22.78
CA GLY A 17 -0.70 20.87 -23.92
C GLY A 17 -2.01 20.11 -23.67
N ASN A 18 -2.35 19.20 -24.57
CA ASN A 18 -3.52 18.33 -24.43
C ASN A 18 -3.25 17.05 -23.65
N LYS A 19 -2.00 16.77 -23.27
CA LYS A 19 -1.64 15.54 -22.55
C LYS A 19 -1.73 15.75 -21.05
N ILE A 20 -2.37 14.81 -20.34
CA ILE A 20 -2.47 14.82 -18.88
C ILE A 20 -1.94 13.50 -18.33
N THR A 21 -1.21 13.57 -17.23
CA THR A 21 -0.72 12.42 -16.47
C THR A 21 -0.92 12.67 -14.98
N GLY A 22 -0.98 11.62 -14.18
CA GLY A 22 -1.10 11.76 -12.73
C GLY A 22 -1.63 10.53 -12.04
N THR A 23 -2.25 10.74 -10.88
CA THR A 23 -2.91 9.70 -10.09
C THR A 23 -3.97 10.30 -9.18
N PHE A 24 -4.80 9.44 -8.60
CA PHE A 24 -5.58 9.78 -7.40
C PHE A 24 -4.92 9.09 -6.20
N LEU A 25 -4.51 9.88 -5.22
CA LEU A 25 -4.09 9.40 -3.91
C LEU A 25 -5.32 9.19 -3.03
N THR A 26 -5.38 8.07 -2.33
CA THR A 26 -6.47 7.68 -1.43
C THR A 26 -5.94 7.45 -0.01
N GLU A 27 -6.82 7.17 0.95
CA GLU A 27 -6.41 6.86 2.33
C GLU A 27 -5.56 5.57 2.44
N THR A 28 -5.64 4.67 1.46
CA THR A 28 -5.03 3.33 1.52
C THR A 28 -4.12 3.00 0.34
N GLY A 29 -3.85 3.98 -0.54
CA GLY A 29 -2.98 3.77 -1.70
C GLY A 29 -3.24 4.79 -2.81
N ASP A 30 -2.88 4.44 -4.03
CA ASP A 30 -3.09 5.27 -5.20
C ASP A 30 -3.53 4.46 -6.42
N TYR A 31 -3.97 5.16 -7.47
CA TYR A 31 -4.38 4.55 -8.75
C TYR A 31 -3.19 4.33 -9.70
N ARG A 32 -1.97 4.39 -9.19
CA ARG A 32 -0.74 4.30 -9.98
C ARG A 32 -0.70 5.34 -11.10
N TYR A 33 -0.14 5.00 -12.26
CA TYR A 33 0.05 5.96 -13.36
C TYR A 33 -1.19 6.06 -14.24
N LEU A 34 -1.92 7.15 -14.12
CA LEU A 34 -2.97 7.55 -15.06
C LEU A 34 -2.39 8.38 -16.18
N GLY A 35 -2.80 8.10 -17.41
CA GLY A 35 -2.46 8.87 -18.59
C GLY A 35 -3.68 9.16 -19.44
N GLY A 36 -3.69 10.31 -20.12
CA GLY A 36 -4.83 10.69 -20.93
C GLY A 36 -4.69 12.05 -21.62
N SER A 37 -5.83 12.64 -21.95
CA SER A 37 -5.91 13.91 -22.65
C SER A 37 -6.98 14.85 -22.10
N VAL A 38 -6.76 16.15 -22.35
CA VAL A 38 -7.76 17.20 -22.11
C VAL A 38 -8.06 17.87 -23.45
N GLN A 39 -9.32 17.85 -23.89
CA GLN A 39 -9.79 18.47 -25.12
C GLN A 39 -11.14 19.13 -24.88
N ASN A 40 -11.31 20.39 -25.30
CA ASN A 40 -12.58 21.14 -25.17
C ASN A 40 -13.18 21.06 -23.75
N ASN A 41 -12.34 21.24 -22.71
CA ASN A 41 -12.72 21.14 -21.29
C ASN A 41 -13.15 19.72 -20.84
N ASN A 42 -12.93 18.70 -21.66
CA ASN A 42 -13.17 17.30 -21.30
C ASN A 42 -11.84 16.63 -20.97
N MET A 43 -11.76 16.02 -19.81
CA MET A 43 -10.61 15.22 -19.36
C MET A 43 -10.98 13.73 -19.53
N THR A 44 -10.08 12.97 -20.14
CA THR A 44 -10.15 11.51 -20.16
C THR A 44 -8.82 10.96 -19.70
N MET A 45 -8.83 10.09 -18.69
CA MET A 45 -7.62 9.42 -18.18
C MET A 45 -7.91 7.94 -17.93
N SER A 46 -6.90 7.10 -18.15
CA SER A 46 -7.01 5.66 -17.90
C SER A 46 -5.73 5.08 -17.34
N CYS A 47 -5.84 3.93 -16.68
CA CYS A 47 -4.73 3.06 -16.37
C CYS A 47 -5.15 1.60 -16.37
N PHE A 48 -4.15 0.73 -16.53
CA PHE A 48 -4.22 -0.68 -16.17
C PHE A 48 -3.07 -0.97 -15.19
N ASP A 49 -3.42 -1.36 -13.98
CA ASP A 49 -2.45 -1.54 -12.90
C ASP A 49 -1.91 -2.98 -12.78
N GLY A 50 -2.33 -3.85 -13.70
CA GLY A 50 -2.01 -5.28 -13.69
C GLY A 50 -3.13 -6.16 -13.14
N ALA A 51 -4.08 -5.58 -12.39
CA ALA A 51 -5.24 -6.26 -11.81
C ALA A 51 -6.57 -5.58 -12.17
N HIS A 52 -6.54 -4.25 -12.37
CA HIS A 52 -7.74 -3.44 -12.62
C HIS A 52 -7.52 -2.52 -13.81
N ALA A 53 -8.59 -2.31 -14.58
CA ALA A 53 -8.67 -1.28 -15.60
C ALA A 53 -9.58 -0.15 -15.08
N PHE A 54 -9.10 1.08 -15.17
CA PHE A 54 -9.83 2.28 -14.79
C PHE A 54 -9.91 3.26 -15.96
N LEU A 55 -11.06 3.90 -16.11
CA LEU A 55 -11.29 4.95 -17.08
C LEU A 55 -12.04 6.10 -16.40
N PHE A 56 -11.41 7.26 -16.35
CA PHE A 56 -11.94 8.46 -15.74
C PHE A 56 -12.34 9.48 -16.82
N PHE A 57 -13.55 9.97 -16.76
CA PHE A 57 -14.02 11.12 -17.52
C PHE A 57 -14.34 12.25 -16.57
N ALA A 58 -14.06 13.49 -16.97
CA ALA A 58 -14.54 14.67 -16.29
C ALA A 58 -14.68 15.86 -17.23
N ASN A 59 -15.54 16.79 -16.81
CA ASN A 59 -15.70 18.11 -17.41
C ASN A 59 -15.40 19.17 -16.35
N SER A 60 -15.00 20.37 -16.79
CA SER A 60 -14.99 21.53 -15.90
C SER A 60 -16.42 21.79 -15.41
N GLY A 61 -16.57 21.86 -14.06
CA GLY A 61 -17.87 21.77 -13.39
C GLY A 61 -18.77 22.96 -13.64
N LYS A 62 -19.69 22.78 -14.59
CA LYS A 62 -20.79 23.72 -14.80
C LYS A 62 -21.93 23.58 -13.77
N LYS A 63 -22.09 22.37 -13.18
CA LYS A 63 -23.18 22.07 -12.24
C LYS A 63 -22.93 22.58 -10.83
N THR A 64 -21.66 22.59 -10.37
CA THR A 64 -21.31 23.09 -9.04
C THR A 64 -21.27 24.61 -8.95
N GLY A 65 -21.28 25.30 -10.09
CA GLY A 65 -21.13 26.77 -10.16
C GLY A 65 -19.75 27.27 -9.71
N LYS A 66 -18.78 26.38 -9.43
CA LYS A 66 -17.42 26.71 -9.02
C LYS A 66 -16.46 26.58 -10.19
N ALA A 67 -15.73 27.64 -10.48
CA ALA A 67 -14.80 27.71 -11.61
C ALA A 67 -13.67 26.66 -11.56
N ASP A 68 -13.27 26.23 -10.36
CA ASP A 68 -12.18 25.28 -10.13
C ASP A 68 -12.68 23.89 -9.70
N SER A 69 -13.71 23.39 -10.38
CA SER A 69 -14.23 22.05 -10.10
C SER A 69 -14.25 21.16 -11.34
N LEU A 70 -14.13 19.86 -11.12
CA LEU A 70 -14.33 18.80 -12.10
C LEU A 70 -15.49 17.92 -11.67
N GLU A 71 -16.33 17.54 -12.63
CA GLU A 71 -17.43 16.60 -12.44
C GLU A 71 -17.28 15.50 -13.46
N GLY A 72 -17.39 14.26 -13.02
CA GLY A 72 -17.13 13.15 -13.92
C GLY A 72 -17.63 11.81 -13.45
N LYS A 73 -17.22 10.80 -14.19
CA LYS A 73 -17.53 9.41 -13.95
C LYS A 73 -16.27 8.59 -14.06
N VAL A 74 -16.11 7.63 -13.16
CA VAL A 74 -15.10 6.58 -13.26
C VAL A 74 -15.77 5.27 -13.61
N PHE A 75 -15.14 4.52 -14.51
CA PHE A 75 -15.49 3.15 -14.87
C PHE A 75 -14.38 2.22 -14.41
N TYR A 76 -14.78 1.07 -13.84
CA TYR A 76 -13.85 0.06 -13.35
C TYR A 76 -14.40 -1.35 -13.49
N GLY A 77 -13.49 -2.31 -13.66
CA GLY A 77 -13.84 -3.71 -13.89
C GLY A 77 -14.64 -3.90 -15.19
N THR A 78 -15.62 -4.79 -15.16
CA THR A 78 -16.46 -5.13 -16.34
C THR A 78 -17.72 -4.28 -16.45
N SER A 79 -18.22 -3.71 -15.35
CA SER A 79 -19.52 -3.01 -15.33
C SER A 79 -19.64 -1.95 -14.22
N GLY A 80 -18.59 -1.78 -13.39
CA GLY A 80 -18.62 -0.81 -12.31
C GLY A 80 -18.48 0.63 -12.81
N SER A 81 -19.29 1.54 -12.25
CA SER A 81 -19.12 2.98 -12.47
C SER A 81 -19.62 3.79 -11.28
N GLU A 82 -18.95 4.92 -11.03
CA GLU A 82 -19.33 5.88 -9.99
C GLU A 82 -19.18 7.30 -10.51
N ASP A 83 -20.05 8.20 -10.05
CA ASP A 83 -19.90 9.63 -10.27
C ASP A 83 -18.92 10.21 -9.26
N TRP A 84 -18.12 11.18 -9.69
CA TRP A 84 -17.18 11.87 -8.83
C TRP A 84 -17.15 13.37 -9.08
N VAL A 85 -16.80 14.11 -8.04
CA VAL A 85 -16.61 15.56 -8.07
C VAL A 85 -15.29 15.88 -7.41
N ALA A 86 -14.51 16.77 -8.03
CA ALA A 86 -13.31 17.32 -7.42
C ALA A 86 -13.38 18.86 -7.39
N VAL A 87 -12.86 19.43 -6.32
CA VAL A 87 -12.72 20.87 -6.15
C VAL A 87 -11.27 21.15 -5.78
N ARG A 88 -10.65 22.17 -6.40
CA ARG A 88 -9.30 22.57 -6.03
C ARG A 88 -9.26 22.97 -4.55
N ASN A 89 -8.44 22.28 -3.77
CA ASN A 89 -8.26 22.54 -2.35
C ASN A 89 -6.86 22.12 -1.89
N GLU A 90 -5.93 23.05 -1.87
CA GLU A 90 -4.54 22.81 -1.47
C GLU A 90 -4.36 22.50 0.03
N LYS A 91 -5.39 22.77 0.84
CA LYS A 91 -5.38 22.52 2.29
C LYS A 91 -5.99 21.17 2.67
N PHE A 92 -6.64 20.50 1.72
CA PHE A 92 -7.26 19.19 1.98
C PHE A 92 -6.20 18.14 2.26
N LYS A 93 -6.44 17.34 3.27
CA LYS A 93 -5.60 16.19 3.64
C LYS A 93 -6.46 14.95 3.85
N LEU A 94 -5.95 13.82 3.45
CA LEU A 94 -6.49 12.52 3.80
C LEU A 94 -6.16 12.19 5.27
N LYS A 95 -6.79 11.15 5.81
CA LYS A 95 -6.43 10.64 7.14
C LYS A 95 -4.97 10.20 7.14
N ASP A 96 -4.34 10.34 8.32
CA ASP A 96 -2.98 9.85 8.51
C ASP A 96 -2.96 8.32 8.39
N PRO A 97 -2.19 7.73 7.47
CA PRO A 97 -2.08 6.29 7.32
C PRO A 97 -1.61 5.54 8.57
N GLU A 98 -0.90 6.22 9.48
CA GLU A 98 -0.47 5.63 10.77
C GLU A 98 -1.60 5.53 11.81
N GLY A 99 -2.74 6.17 11.57
CA GLY A 99 -3.91 6.13 12.45
C GLY A 99 -5.02 5.18 12.00
N ILE A 100 -4.88 4.48 10.86
CA ILE A 100 -5.95 3.63 10.31
C ILE A 100 -5.91 2.23 10.93
N THR A 101 -4.77 1.54 10.83
CA THR A 101 -4.53 0.27 11.53
C THR A 101 -3.67 0.55 12.76
N THR A 102 -4.07 0.06 13.92
CA THR A 102 -3.39 0.28 15.20
C THR A 102 -3.29 -1.01 15.99
N LEU A 103 -2.45 -1.04 17.01
CA LEU A 103 -2.50 -2.11 18.00
C LEU A 103 -3.83 -2.05 18.77
N LYS A 104 -4.37 -3.21 19.16
CA LYS A 104 -5.52 -3.27 20.08
C LYS A 104 -5.19 -2.67 21.44
N ASN A 105 -4.00 -2.98 21.95
CA ASN A 105 -3.47 -2.45 23.19
C ASN A 105 -2.04 -1.94 22.96
N PRO A 106 -1.60 -0.86 23.61
CA PRO A 106 -0.27 -0.29 23.41
C PRO A 106 0.90 -1.25 23.69
N ASN A 107 0.70 -2.24 24.56
CA ASN A 107 1.70 -3.23 24.96
C ASN A 107 1.48 -4.60 24.28
N GLU A 108 0.62 -4.67 23.27
CA GLU A 108 0.33 -5.92 22.56
C GLU A 108 1.60 -6.43 21.88
N LYS A 109 1.87 -7.74 22.04
CA LYS A 109 3.02 -8.37 21.41
C LYS A 109 2.67 -8.82 20.01
N VAL A 110 3.51 -8.44 19.05
CA VAL A 110 3.43 -8.90 17.68
C VAL A 110 3.83 -10.36 17.61
N SER A 111 3.04 -11.16 16.89
CA SER A 111 3.37 -12.56 16.62
C SER A 111 2.82 -12.97 15.27
N PHE A 112 3.51 -13.90 14.63
CA PHE A 112 3.06 -14.62 13.44
C PHE A 112 3.71 -16.00 13.41
N SER A 113 3.07 -16.93 12.69
CA SER A 113 3.59 -18.30 12.45
C SER A 113 2.98 -18.81 11.16
N PHE A 114 3.75 -18.79 10.07
CA PHE A 114 3.31 -19.22 8.74
C PHE A 114 4.43 -19.92 7.98
N PRO A 115 4.13 -20.82 7.03
CA PRO A 115 5.15 -21.43 6.17
C PRO A 115 5.73 -20.40 5.17
N ASN A 116 7.02 -20.52 4.92
CA ASN A 116 7.69 -19.82 3.82
C ASN A 116 7.48 -20.56 2.47
N LEU A 117 8.13 -20.08 1.41
CA LEU A 117 8.01 -20.67 0.07
C LEU A 117 8.55 -22.11 0.02
N GLU A 118 9.41 -22.52 0.93
CA GLU A 118 9.98 -23.86 1.09
C GLU A 118 9.20 -24.73 2.08
N LYS A 119 8.00 -24.32 2.50
CA LYS A 119 7.12 -24.99 3.47
C LYS A 119 7.70 -25.09 4.90
N GLN A 120 8.73 -24.33 5.22
CA GLN A 120 9.29 -24.25 6.56
C GLN A 120 8.49 -23.22 7.37
N THR A 121 8.04 -23.60 8.57
CA THR A 121 7.35 -22.65 9.45
C THR A 121 8.34 -21.60 9.96
N VAL A 122 7.97 -20.34 9.79
CA VAL A 122 8.73 -19.15 10.24
C VAL A 122 7.89 -18.38 11.24
N THR A 123 8.52 -18.02 12.36
CA THR A 123 7.90 -17.23 13.45
C THR A 123 8.76 -16.03 13.77
N LEU A 124 8.18 -15.00 14.41
CA LEU A 124 8.96 -13.85 14.86
C LEU A 124 10.01 -14.21 15.93
N ASN A 125 9.87 -15.37 16.59
CA ASN A 125 10.82 -15.85 17.61
C ASN A 125 12.01 -16.63 17.02
N ASP A 126 12.08 -16.79 15.70
CA ASP A 126 13.22 -17.48 15.07
C ASP A 126 14.51 -16.66 15.24
N ALA A 127 15.63 -17.37 15.38
CA ALA A 127 16.95 -16.76 15.66
C ALA A 127 17.35 -15.65 14.67
N LYS A 128 16.89 -15.74 13.42
CA LYS A 128 17.16 -14.72 12.39
C LYS A 128 16.59 -13.33 12.71
N PHE A 129 15.55 -13.26 13.55
CA PHE A 129 14.93 -11.98 13.98
C PHE A 129 15.45 -11.48 15.34
N ASN A 130 16.25 -12.28 16.06
CA ASN A 130 16.78 -11.89 17.37
C ASN A 130 17.68 -10.66 17.25
N ASP A 131 17.41 -9.65 18.08
CA ASP A 131 18.13 -8.36 18.08
C ASP A 131 18.14 -7.65 16.70
N LYS A 132 17.09 -7.83 15.91
CA LYS A 132 16.91 -7.18 14.61
C LYS A 132 15.81 -6.13 14.67
N VAL A 133 15.97 -5.08 13.89
CA VAL A 133 14.85 -4.22 13.48
C VAL A 133 14.09 -5.01 12.44
N VAL A 134 12.78 -5.17 12.61
CA VAL A 134 11.95 -6.00 11.71
C VAL A 134 10.89 -5.16 11.01
N VAL A 135 10.81 -5.29 9.70
CA VAL A 135 9.70 -4.75 8.89
C VAL A 135 8.81 -5.90 8.48
N ILE A 136 7.54 -5.83 8.87
CA ILE A 136 6.51 -6.80 8.47
C ILE A 136 5.63 -6.14 7.42
N GLN A 137 5.55 -6.72 6.23
CA GLN A 137 4.65 -6.31 5.16
C GLN A 137 3.45 -7.25 5.12
N ILE A 138 2.25 -6.76 5.36
CA ILE A 138 0.99 -7.49 5.17
C ILE A 138 0.50 -7.20 3.76
N MET A 139 0.51 -8.20 2.87
CA MET A 139 0.35 -7.97 1.44
C MET A 139 -0.37 -9.10 0.71
N GLY A 140 -0.57 -8.95 -0.60
CA GLY A 140 -0.94 -9.99 -1.55
C GLY A 140 -0.30 -9.73 -2.92
N SER A 141 0.14 -10.76 -3.63
CA SER A 141 0.79 -10.62 -4.94
C SER A 141 -0.14 -10.07 -6.03
N TRP A 142 -1.43 -10.12 -5.79
CA TRP A 142 -2.49 -9.59 -6.64
C TRP A 142 -2.76 -8.08 -6.45
N CYS A 143 -2.16 -7.45 -5.43
CA CYS A 143 -2.40 -6.07 -5.05
C CYS A 143 -1.34 -5.15 -5.69
N PRO A 144 -1.70 -4.23 -6.59
CA PRO A 144 -0.75 -3.38 -7.30
C PRO A 144 0.11 -2.50 -6.38
N ASN A 145 -0.49 -1.86 -5.37
CA ASN A 145 0.24 -1.05 -4.41
C ASN A 145 1.19 -1.89 -3.53
N CYS A 146 0.82 -3.16 -3.25
CA CYS A 146 1.70 -4.10 -2.55
C CYS A 146 2.94 -4.44 -3.40
N MET A 147 2.77 -4.57 -4.72
CA MET A 147 3.91 -4.82 -5.62
C MET A 147 4.87 -3.62 -5.66
N ASP A 148 4.34 -2.40 -5.67
CA ASP A 148 5.19 -1.20 -5.63
C ASP A 148 5.93 -1.07 -4.28
N GLU A 149 5.26 -1.38 -3.16
CA GLU A 149 5.91 -1.42 -1.86
C GLU A 149 6.94 -2.54 -1.75
N SER A 150 6.65 -3.74 -2.29
CA SER A 150 7.62 -4.85 -2.30
C SER A 150 8.89 -4.51 -3.08
N ALA A 151 8.75 -3.78 -4.21
CA ALA A 151 9.90 -3.28 -4.96
C ALA A 151 10.72 -2.26 -4.14
N TYR A 152 10.06 -1.37 -3.40
CA TYR A 152 10.71 -0.44 -2.48
C TYR A 152 11.42 -1.17 -1.33
N LEU A 153 10.73 -2.10 -0.66
CA LEU A 153 11.28 -2.87 0.47
C LEU A 153 12.45 -3.76 0.05
N ALA A 154 12.49 -4.29 -1.18
CA ALA A 154 13.64 -5.01 -1.69
C ALA A 154 14.91 -4.12 -1.72
N GLY A 155 14.76 -2.85 -2.11
CA GLY A 155 15.83 -1.86 -2.04
C GLY A 155 16.24 -1.53 -0.61
N VAL A 156 15.27 -1.35 0.29
CA VAL A 156 15.48 -1.09 1.73
C VAL A 156 16.22 -2.26 2.38
N TYR A 157 15.78 -3.49 2.13
CA TYR A 157 16.43 -4.69 2.64
C TYR A 157 17.90 -4.75 2.21
N LYS A 158 18.19 -4.59 0.92
CA LYS A 158 19.55 -4.58 0.39
C LYS A 158 20.43 -3.50 1.05
N LYS A 159 19.84 -2.33 1.35
CA LYS A 159 20.56 -1.18 1.96
C LYS A 159 20.88 -1.39 3.44
N PHE A 160 19.99 -2.07 4.19
CA PHE A 160 20.03 -2.07 5.67
C PHE A 160 20.18 -3.46 6.30
N ASN A 161 20.05 -4.58 5.57
CA ASN A 161 20.13 -5.93 6.13
C ASN A 161 21.47 -6.16 6.87
N ALA A 162 22.60 -5.82 6.26
CA ALA A 162 23.92 -5.94 6.90
C ALA A 162 24.06 -5.09 8.17
N LYS A 163 23.17 -4.11 8.41
CA LYS A 163 23.13 -3.26 9.61
C LYS A 163 22.17 -3.79 10.68
N GLY A 164 21.52 -4.92 10.43
CA GLY A 164 20.62 -5.57 11.38
C GLY A 164 19.13 -5.34 11.11
N LEU A 165 18.75 -5.03 9.86
CA LEU A 165 17.36 -5.05 9.41
C LEU A 165 16.98 -6.44 8.91
N GLU A 166 15.80 -6.92 9.31
CA GLU A 166 15.09 -8.00 8.64
C GLU A 166 13.75 -7.50 8.08
N VAL A 167 13.32 -8.11 6.98
CA VAL A 167 12.02 -7.86 6.36
C VAL A 167 11.32 -9.20 6.20
N VAL A 168 10.02 -9.23 6.45
CA VAL A 168 9.17 -10.40 6.22
C VAL A 168 7.85 -9.97 5.62
N ALA A 169 7.43 -10.60 4.52
CA ALA A 169 6.12 -10.39 3.91
C ALA A 169 5.16 -11.50 4.34
N LEU A 170 3.99 -11.13 4.85
CA LEU A 170 2.87 -12.04 5.15
C LEU A 170 1.88 -11.95 4.00
N ALA A 171 1.86 -12.98 3.14
CA ALA A 171 1.10 -12.99 1.91
C ALA A 171 -0.30 -13.59 2.12
N TYR A 172 -1.32 -12.74 1.95
CA TYR A 172 -2.74 -13.10 1.93
C TYR A 172 -3.22 -13.15 0.48
N GLU A 173 -3.03 -14.30 -0.15
CA GLU A 173 -3.39 -14.51 -1.55
C GLU A 173 -4.91 -14.61 -1.75
N ARG A 174 -5.37 -14.64 -3.02
CA ARG A 174 -6.79 -14.84 -3.36
C ARG A 174 -7.21 -16.31 -3.36
N THR A 175 -6.34 -17.19 -2.90
CA THR A 175 -6.54 -18.65 -2.81
C THR A 175 -5.85 -19.19 -1.56
N ASP A 176 -6.40 -20.23 -0.97
CA ASP A 176 -5.81 -21.04 0.11
C ASP A 176 -4.89 -22.15 -0.42
N ASP A 177 -4.87 -22.37 -1.74
CA ASP A 177 -4.01 -23.31 -2.41
C ASP A 177 -2.54 -22.84 -2.31
N PHE A 178 -1.75 -23.61 -1.56
CA PHE A 178 -0.34 -23.31 -1.30
C PHE A 178 0.49 -23.24 -2.58
N GLU A 179 0.32 -24.20 -3.49
CA GLU A 179 1.14 -24.32 -4.70
C GLU A 179 0.87 -23.15 -5.68
N LYS A 180 -0.40 -22.72 -5.79
CA LYS A 180 -0.74 -21.53 -6.58
C LYS A 180 -0.15 -20.27 -5.97
N SER A 181 -0.26 -20.13 -4.65
CA SER A 181 0.29 -19.00 -3.90
C SER A 181 1.81 -18.96 -4.05
N GLN A 182 2.50 -20.08 -3.83
CA GLN A 182 3.94 -20.22 -4.00
C GLN A 182 4.39 -19.81 -5.42
N LYS A 183 3.70 -20.28 -6.46
CA LYS A 183 4.02 -19.94 -7.85
C LYS A 183 3.92 -18.44 -8.10
N ASN A 184 2.87 -17.77 -7.61
CA ASN A 184 2.68 -16.33 -7.78
C ASN A 184 3.75 -15.52 -7.01
N LEU A 185 4.01 -15.91 -5.77
CA LEU A 185 4.97 -15.24 -4.91
C LEU A 185 6.42 -15.46 -5.37
N THR A 186 6.74 -16.64 -5.94
CA THR A 186 8.04 -16.89 -6.59
C THR A 186 8.25 -15.96 -7.79
N ARG A 187 7.20 -15.74 -8.59
CA ARG A 187 7.26 -14.77 -9.71
C ARG A 187 7.49 -13.35 -9.20
N LEU A 188 6.78 -12.95 -8.14
CA LEU A 188 6.96 -11.65 -7.48
C LEU A 188 8.41 -11.52 -6.99
N LYS A 189 8.90 -12.52 -6.23
CA LYS A 189 10.26 -12.58 -5.68
C LYS A 189 11.31 -12.40 -6.77
N THR A 190 11.18 -13.13 -7.86
CA THR A 190 12.09 -13.05 -9.01
C THR A 190 12.03 -11.68 -9.71
N ARG A 191 10.82 -11.16 -9.95
CA ARG A 191 10.60 -9.88 -10.65
C ARG A 191 11.25 -8.71 -9.93
N TYR A 192 11.10 -8.63 -8.61
CA TYR A 192 11.58 -7.50 -7.80
C TYR A 192 12.91 -7.80 -7.09
N LYS A 193 13.51 -8.98 -7.34
CA LYS A 193 14.77 -9.42 -6.70
C LYS A 193 14.69 -9.31 -5.18
N ILE A 194 13.62 -9.92 -4.63
CA ILE A 194 13.35 -9.93 -3.20
C ILE A 194 14.24 -10.98 -2.54
N ASP A 195 15.09 -10.55 -1.62
CA ASP A 195 16.01 -11.44 -0.87
C ASP A 195 15.51 -11.73 0.56
N TYR A 196 14.42 -11.06 1.00
CA TYR A 196 13.79 -11.31 2.31
C TYR A 196 12.74 -12.43 2.26
N GLU A 197 12.29 -12.85 3.45
CA GLU A 197 11.30 -13.92 3.62
C GLU A 197 9.91 -13.50 3.13
N ILE A 198 9.26 -14.42 2.43
CA ILE A 198 7.84 -14.33 2.07
C ILE A 198 7.12 -15.54 2.65
N LEU A 199 6.11 -15.30 3.47
CA LEU A 199 5.34 -16.33 4.13
C LEU A 199 3.95 -16.44 3.51
N ILE A 200 3.49 -17.66 3.26
CA ILE A 200 2.17 -17.96 2.71
C ILE A 200 1.22 -18.21 3.87
N THR A 201 0.26 -17.31 4.08
CA THR A 201 -0.65 -17.48 5.21
C THR A 201 -1.72 -18.55 5.01
N GLY A 202 -2.03 -18.91 3.76
CA GLY A 202 -3.15 -19.80 3.43
C GLY A 202 -4.53 -19.18 3.71
N LEU A 203 -4.56 -17.90 4.08
CA LEU A 203 -5.76 -17.17 4.42
C LEU A 203 -6.06 -16.11 3.34
N THR A 204 -7.33 -15.81 3.12
CA THR A 204 -7.76 -14.90 2.07
C THR A 204 -8.49 -13.68 2.63
N GLY A 205 -8.17 -12.50 2.08
CA GLY A 205 -8.89 -11.26 2.38
C GLY A 205 -8.58 -10.62 3.74
N LYS A 206 -9.06 -9.39 3.91
CA LYS A 206 -8.78 -8.53 5.07
C LYS A 206 -9.37 -9.06 6.39
N ALA A 207 -10.53 -9.70 6.33
CA ALA A 207 -11.18 -10.25 7.53
C ALA A 207 -10.31 -11.36 8.15
N LYS A 208 -9.85 -12.34 7.33
CA LYS A 208 -8.98 -13.41 7.80
C LYS A 208 -7.60 -12.90 8.21
N ALA A 209 -7.08 -11.88 7.55
CA ALA A 209 -5.86 -11.21 7.97
C ALA A 209 -6.02 -10.58 9.36
N SER A 210 -7.14 -9.89 9.63
CA SER A 210 -7.44 -9.30 10.93
C SER A 210 -7.61 -10.35 12.04
N GLU A 211 -8.24 -11.50 11.73
CA GLU A 211 -8.39 -12.60 12.68
C GLU A 211 -7.03 -13.23 13.04
N SER A 212 -6.18 -13.47 12.06
CA SER A 212 -4.88 -14.12 12.23
C SER A 212 -3.82 -13.22 12.89
N LEU A 213 -3.96 -11.90 12.76
CA LEU A 213 -3.10 -10.89 13.38
C LEU A 213 -3.85 -10.20 14.52
N SER A 214 -4.25 -10.98 15.50
CA SER A 214 -5.16 -10.59 16.59
C SER A 214 -4.66 -9.44 17.46
N PHE A 215 -3.38 -9.08 17.38
CA PHE A 215 -2.78 -7.92 18.06
C PHE A 215 -3.15 -6.58 17.39
N LEU A 216 -3.66 -6.59 16.15
CA LEU A 216 -4.17 -5.41 15.46
C LEU A 216 -5.66 -5.19 15.72
N ASN A 217 -6.10 -3.92 15.71
CA ASN A 217 -7.54 -3.60 15.71
C ASN A 217 -8.22 -4.18 14.46
N SER A 218 -7.58 -4.00 13.30
CA SER A 218 -8.01 -4.57 12.02
C SER A 218 -6.88 -4.46 10.98
N VAL A 219 -6.92 -5.28 9.95
CA VAL A 219 -6.18 -5.07 8.70
C VAL A 219 -7.10 -4.36 7.72
N SER A 220 -7.03 -3.03 7.68
CA SER A 220 -7.96 -2.20 6.92
C SER A 220 -7.67 -2.20 5.42
N ALA A 221 -6.39 -2.34 5.03
CA ALA A 221 -5.97 -2.39 3.63
C ALA A 221 -4.72 -3.24 3.42
N PHE A 222 -4.49 -3.61 2.17
CA PHE A 222 -3.21 -4.08 1.67
C PHE A 222 -2.55 -3.01 0.78
N PRO A 223 -1.24 -2.74 0.94
CA PRO A 223 -0.39 -3.25 2.00
C PRO A 223 -0.67 -2.60 3.35
N THR A 224 -0.24 -3.22 4.43
CA THR A 224 -0.04 -2.61 5.75
C THR A 224 1.36 -2.99 6.23
N THR A 225 2.16 -2.00 6.60
CA THR A 225 3.55 -2.20 7.02
C THR A 225 3.72 -1.88 8.49
N ILE A 226 4.35 -2.81 9.24
CA ILE A 226 4.65 -2.67 10.66
C ILE A 226 6.16 -2.63 10.82
N ILE A 227 6.68 -1.65 11.57
CA ILE A 227 8.11 -1.54 11.89
C ILE A 227 8.29 -1.80 13.39
N LEU A 228 9.15 -2.77 13.70
CA LEU A 228 9.49 -3.17 15.05
C LEU A 228 10.93 -2.76 15.39
N ASP A 229 11.18 -2.38 16.65
CA ASP A 229 12.54 -2.21 17.16
C ASP A 229 13.21 -3.58 17.47
N ARG A 230 14.46 -3.58 17.93
CA ARG A 230 15.23 -4.78 18.26
C ARG A 230 14.62 -5.63 19.38
N LYS A 231 13.71 -5.07 20.20
CA LYS A 231 12.94 -5.77 21.24
C LYS A 231 11.56 -6.19 20.75
N HIS A 232 11.33 -6.06 19.46
CA HIS A 232 10.05 -6.31 18.76
C HIS A 232 8.87 -5.46 19.26
N ASN A 233 9.14 -4.27 19.83
CA ASN A 233 8.08 -3.31 20.10
C ASN A 233 7.71 -2.57 18.81
N VAL A 234 6.43 -2.34 18.59
CA VAL A 234 5.93 -1.59 17.43
C VAL A 234 6.35 -0.12 17.53
N LYS A 235 6.93 0.40 16.45
CA LYS A 235 7.35 1.80 16.31
C LYS A 235 6.54 2.56 15.27
N SER A 236 6.02 1.87 14.27
CA SER A 236 5.12 2.44 13.26
C SER A 236 4.24 1.36 12.69
N ILE A 237 2.98 1.71 12.39
CA ILE A 237 2.07 0.94 11.56
C ILE A 237 1.58 1.88 10.48
N TYR A 238 1.85 1.56 9.22
CA TYR A 238 1.45 2.36 8.07
C TYR A 238 0.48 1.57 7.20
N THR A 239 -0.71 2.09 7.01
CA THR A 239 -1.77 1.45 6.21
C THR A 239 -1.81 2.01 4.81
N GLY A 240 -1.73 1.13 3.82
CA GLY A 240 -1.65 1.52 2.42
C GLY A 240 -0.23 1.86 1.97
N PHE A 241 -0.11 2.36 0.75
CA PHE A 241 1.18 2.76 0.18
C PHE A 241 0.98 3.86 -0.86
N SER A 242 1.65 4.99 -0.66
CA SER A 242 1.73 6.07 -1.66
C SER A 242 2.86 5.74 -2.63
N GLY A 243 2.51 5.15 -3.78
CA GLY A 243 3.46 4.66 -4.76
C GLY A 243 4.16 5.75 -5.58
N PRO A 244 5.09 5.37 -6.48
CA PRO A 244 5.89 6.33 -7.26
C PRO A 244 5.09 7.34 -8.08
N ALA A 245 3.86 7.01 -8.47
CA ALA A 245 2.98 7.90 -9.23
C ALA A 245 2.54 9.13 -8.44
N THR A 246 2.60 9.09 -7.11
CA THR A 246 2.24 10.20 -6.23
C THR A 246 3.34 11.26 -6.09
N GLY A 247 4.53 11.02 -6.68
CA GLY A 247 5.65 11.95 -6.71
C GLY A 247 6.13 12.33 -5.30
N LYS A 248 5.82 13.55 -4.85
CA LYS A 248 6.30 14.07 -3.55
C LYS A 248 5.84 13.23 -2.36
N GLU A 249 4.64 12.66 -2.38
CA GLU A 249 4.15 11.84 -1.27
C GLU A 249 4.94 10.53 -1.15
N TYR A 250 5.32 9.93 -2.27
CA TYR A 250 6.23 8.78 -2.28
C TYR A 250 7.62 9.13 -1.72
N GLU A 251 8.19 10.27 -2.11
CA GLU A 251 9.49 10.72 -1.57
C GLU A 251 9.41 11.00 -0.06
N ASN A 252 8.32 11.61 0.41
CA ASN A 252 8.06 11.84 1.83
C ASN A 252 7.97 10.51 2.61
N TYR A 253 7.24 9.53 2.07
CA TYR A 253 7.13 8.18 2.66
C TYR A 253 8.51 7.52 2.79
N LYS A 254 9.30 7.52 1.72
CA LYS A 254 10.66 6.96 1.73
C LYS A 254 11.54 7.63 2.78
N ALA A 255 11.57 8.95 2.78
CA ALA A 255 12.39 9.73 3.71
C ALA A 255 12.01 9.45 5.17
N LYS A 256 10.71 9.41 5.49
CA LYS A 256 10.20 9.11 6.84
C LYS A 256 10.58 7.69 7.27
N THR A 257 10.33 6.71 6.41
CA THR A 257 10.61 5.29 6.67
C THR A 257 12.12 5.05 6.87
N GLU A 258 12.96 5.53 5.95
CA GLU A 258 14.41 5.33 6.04
C GLU A 258 15.03 6.08 7.22
N SER A 259 14.49 7.25 7.58
CA SER A 259 14.91 7.97 8.80
C SER A 259 14.61 7.17 10.06
N LEU A 260 13.38 6.62 10.19
CA LEU A 260 12.99 5.78 11.32
C LEU A 260 13.88 4.52 11.40
N LEU A 261 14.07 3.81 10.28
CA LEU A 261 14.93 2.62 10.24
C LEU A 261 16.35 2.94 10.66
N THR A 262 16.92 4.06 10.18
CA THR A 262 18.27 4.50 10.55
C THR A 262 18.38 4.74 12.05
N GLN A 263 17.39 5.44 12.65
CA GLN A 263 17.37 5.70 14.09
C GLN A 263 17.29 4.40 14.91
N LEU A 264 16.45 3.44 14.49
CA LEU A 264 16.29 2.17 15.18
C LEU A 264 17.54 1.29 15.07
N LEU A 265 18.20 1.29 13.91
CA LEU A 265 19.42 0.51 13.67
C LEU A 265 20.64 1.04 14.44
N LEU A 266 20.70 2.35 14.70
CA LEU A 266 21.77 2.97 15.49
C LEU A 266 21.63 2.71 17.01
N LYS A 267 20.42 2.47 17.51
CA LYS A 267 20.19 2.13 18.91
C LYS A 267 20.66 0.70 19.17
N LYS A 268 21.80 0.56 19.83
CA LYS A 268 22.20 -0.71 20.46
C LYS A 268 21.39 -0.89 21.74
N ASN A 269 20.98 -2.14 22.03
CA ASN A 269 20.33 -2.49 23.30
C ASN A 269 21.22 -2.24 24.49
#